data_685642e3a079d83f249befa141f2f332
#
_entry.id   685642e3a079d83f249befa141f2f332
#
_cell.length_a   1.000
_cell.length_b   1.000
_cell.length_c   1.000
_cell.angle_alpha   90.00
_cell.angle_beta   90.00
_cell.angle_gamma   90.00
#
_symmetry.space_group_name_H-M   'P 1'
#
loop_
_entity.id
_entity.type
_entity.pdbx_description
1 polymer ?
#
loop_
_entity_poly.entity_id
_entity_poly.type
_entity_poly.pdbx_seq_one_letter_code
_entity_poly.pdbx_strand_id
1 'polypeptide(L)'
;MQTGFVRKYTVLLLLTVLGYLFEVCVMPYLKIFGVTPNLLYVVIGIVTVAYGKLRAFWVGLTYGLLMQIMIPSVTFLNLALYSLTTLFCSFAFADKPLKTLEYERVVNRQRKELPAWLRTVLCTMLNTLIYEIVQITYIYLGGSAVTAAHILRGIADVVFTGLLCLLLQYPIRIAILGRRRTRPVLRPAPVVFSKN
;
A
#
# COMPACT_ATOMS: atom_id res chain seq x y z
N MET A 1 4.04 -23.13 15.44
CA MET A 1 3.41 -22.36 14.33
C MET A 1 2.62 -21.12 14.77
N GLN A 2 2.08 -21.06 15.98
CA GLN A 2 1.25 -19.96 16.49
C GLN A 2 2.01 -18.63 16.70
N THR A 3 3.25 -18.64 17.13
CA THR A 3 4.06 -17.43 17.39
C THR A 3 4.27 -16.52 16.15
N GLY A 4 4.34 -17.11 14.97
CA GLY A 4 4.50 -16.34 13.74
C GLY A 4 3.22 -15.62 13.28
N PHE A 5 2.06 -16.14 13.64
CA PHE A 5 0.75 -15.57 13.29
C PHE A 5 0.47 -14.36 14.20
N VAL A 6 0.58 -14.51 15.50
CA VAL A 6 0.39 -13.42 16.47
C VAL A 6 1.32 -12.24 16.15
N ARG A 7 2.61 -12.50 15.95
CA ARG A 7 3.59 -11.44 15.58
C ARG A 7 3.18 -10.65 14.34
N LYS A 8 2.68 -11.32 13.29
CA LYS A 8 2.27 -10.63 12.06
C LYS A 8 1.10 -9.68 12.28
N TYR A 9 0.11 -10.08 13.07
CA TYR A 9 -1.03 -9.21 13.36
C TYR A 9 -0.67 -8.09 14.33
N THR A 10 0.17 -8.36 15.33
CA THR A 10 0.67 -7.32 16.23
C THR A 10 1.47 -6.24 15.47
N VAL A 11 2.37 -6.67 14.58
CA VAL A 11 3.13 -5.72 13.73
C VAL A 11 2.22 -4.94 12.80
N LEU A 12 1.20 -5.58 12.20
CA LEU A 12 0.23 -4.91 11.34
C LEU A 12 -0.58 -3.86 12.12
N LEU A 13 -1.09 -4.21 13.30
CA LEU A 13 -1.85 -3.30 14.16
C LEU A 13 -0.97 -2.12 14.61
N LEU A 14 0.24 -2.40 15.07
CA LEU A 14 1.18 -1.37 15.50
C LEU A 14 1.55 -0.43 14.33
N LEU A 15 1.78 -0.97 13.13
CA LEU A 15 2.04 -0.19 11.94
C LEU A 15 0.86 0.70 11.55
N THR A 16 -0.37 0.19 11.67
CA THR A 16 -1.60 0.94 11.38
C THR A 16 -1.76 2.10 12.36
N VAL A 17 -1.60 1.84 13.66
CA VAL A 17 -1.71 2.87 14.70
C VAL A 17 -0.61 3.92 14.58
N LEU A 18 0.66 3.48 14.46
CA LEU A 18 1.78 4.40 14.30
C LEU A 18 1.67 5.22 13.01
N GLY A 19 1.30 4.58 11.89
CA GLY A 19 1.08 5.28 10.62
C GLY A 19 0.07 6.41 10.76
N TYR A 20 -1.05 6.17 11.43
CA TYR A 20 -2.06 7.19 11.69
C TYR A 20 -1.55 8.31 12.62
N LEU A 21 -0.88 7.96 13.72
CA LEU A 21 -0.32 8.96 14.63
C LEU A 21 0.72 9.84 13.93
N PHE A 22 1.59 9.26 13.12
CA PHE A 22 2.57 10.03 12.35
C PHE A 22 1.90 10.93 11.32
N GLU A 23 0.84 10.48 10.64
CA GLU A 23 0.09 11.31 9.69
C GLU A 23 -0.49 12.53 10.39
N VAL A 24 -1.14 12.35 11.54
CA VAL A 24 -1.83 13.44 12.25
C VAL A 24 -0.84 14.36 12.98
N CYS A 25 0.19 13.79 13.63
CA CYS A 25 1.08 14.56 14.50
C CYS A 25 2.32 15.11 13.80
N VAL A 26 2.85 14.43 12.79
CA VAL A 26 4.15 14.76 12.18
C VAL A 26 4.01 15.35 10.77
N MET A 27 3.16 14.77 9.93
CA MET A 27 3.03 15.21 8.54
C MET A 27 2.62 16.67 8.38
N PRO A 28 1.76 17.28 9.22
CA PRO A 28 1.42 18.70 9.11
C PRO A 28 2.63 19.64 9.25
N TYR A 29 3.70 19.20 9.91
CA TYR A 29 4.95 19.95 10.06
C TYR A 29 5.94 19.71 8.90
N LEU A 30 5.77 18.62 8.14
CA LEU A 30 6.63 18.27 7.01
C LEU A 30 6.05 18.77 5.69
N LYS A 31 5.71 20.07 5.63
CA LYS A 31 5.22 20.68 4.39
C LYS A 31 6.39 20.96 3.45
N ILE A 32 6.41 20.31 2.30
CA ILE A 32 7.40 20.55 1.24
C ILE A 32 6.68 21.32 0.11
N PHE A 33 7.08 22.56 -0.15
CA PHE A 33 6.41 23.46 -1.11
C PHE A 33 4.89 23.61 -0.90
N GLY A 34 4.43 23.55 0.37
CA GLY A 34 3.03 23.66 0.72
C GLY A 34 2.20 22.40 0.52
N VAL A 35 2.85 21.28 0.19
CA VAL A 35 2.23 19.95 0.03
C VAL A 35 2.69 19.04 1.16
N THR A 36 1.76 18.28 1.71
CA THR A 36 2.02 17.27 2.76
C THR A 36 1.90 15.88 2.15
N PRO A 37 2.98 15.08 2.09
CA PRO A 37 2.90 13.72 1.56
C PRO A 37 1.98 12.84 2.42
N ASN A 38 1.22 11.96 1.78
CA ASN A 38 0.23 11.12 2.45
C ASN A 38 0.86 9.80 2.94
N LEU A 39 1.22 9.75 4.22
CA LEU A 39 1.84 8.58 4.84
C LEU A 39 0.88 7.39 4.92
N LEU A 40 -0.43 7.62 5.03
CA LEU A 40 -1.42 6.53 5.11
C LEU A 40 -1.39 5.66 3.86
N TYR A 41 -1.30 6.26 2.67
CA TYR A 41 -1.15 5.50 1.42
C TYR A 41 0.19 4.78 1.30
N VAL A 42 1.25 5.32 1.90
CA VAL A 42 2.53 4.60 2.00
C VAL A 42 2.37 3.31 2.80
N VAL A 43 1.74 3.38 3.97
CA VAL A 43 1.48 2.20 4.80
C VAL A 43 0.58 1.21 4.07
N ILE A 44 -0.51 1.67 3.44
CA ILE A 44 -1.42 0.84 2.64
C ILE A 44 -0.64 0.12 1.53
N GLY A 45 0.20 0.82 0.76
CA GLY A 45 1.00 0.24 -0.31
C GLY A 45 1.93 -0.86 0.18
N ILE A 46 2.62 -0.64 1.31
CA ILE A 46 3.51 -1.63 1.93
C ILE A 46 2.70 -2.85 2.41
N VAL A 47 1.56 -2.64 3.07
CA VAL A 47 0.68 -3.71 3.55
C VAL A 47 0.09 -4.51 2.38
N THR A 48 -0.31 -3.85 1.29
CA THR A 48 -0.85 -4.49 0.09
C THR A 48 0.12 -5.52 -0.47
N VAL A 49 1.39 -5.16 -0.61
CA VAL A 49 2.41 -6.05 -1.17
C VAL A 49 2.88 -7.09 -0.15
N ALA A 50 2.97 -6.74 1.15
CA ALA A 50 3.49 -7.64 2.17
C ALA A 50 2.46 -8.65 2.72
N TYR A 51 1.20 -8.24 2.85
CA TYR A 51 0.15 -9.02 3.52
C TYR A 51 -1.01 -9.43 2.59
N GLY A 52 -1.09 -8.85 1.39
CA GLY A 52 -2.10 -9.17 0.38
C GLY A 52 -3.40 -8.37 0.53
N LYS A 53 -4.33 -8.63 -0.40
CA LYS A 53 -5.51 -7.81 -0.69
C LYS A 53 -6.43 -7.57 0.51
N LEU A 54 -6.83 -8.64 1.20
CA LEU A 54 -7.84 -8.55 2.26
C LEU A 54 -7.38 -7.72 3.44
N ARG A 55 -6.10 -7.90 3.85
CA ARG A 55 -5.55 -7.15 4.98
C ARG A 55 -5.32 -5.68 4.64
N ALA A 56 -4.89 -5.41 3.40
CA ALA A 56 -4.77 -4.05 2.90
C ALA A 56 -6.13 -3.33 2.92
N PHE A 57 -7.18 -3.99 2.45
CA PHE A 57 -8.54 -3.44 2.49
C PHE A 57 -8.98 -3.07 3.90
N TRP A 58 -8.76 -3.93 4.90
CA TRP A 58 -9.09 -3.62 6.29
C TRP A 58 -8.30 -2.42 6.83
N VAL A 59 -7.02 -2.30 6.49
CA VAL A 59 -6.21 -1.13 6.87
C VAL A 59 -6.72 0.14 6.18
N GLY A 60 -7.04 0.07 4.90
CA GLY A 60 -7.64 1.19 4.15
C GLY A 60 -8.97 1.65 4.75
N LEU A 61 -9.84 0.69 5.09
CA LEU A 61 -11.12 0.96 5.76
C LEU A 61 -10.91 1.62 7.14
N THR A 62 -9.96 1.14 7.93
CA THR A 62 -9.63 1.72 9.24
C THR A 62 -9.13 3.15 9.09
N TYR A 63 -8.22 3.41 8.14
CA TYR A 63 -7.73 4.77 7.88
C TYR A 63 -8.82 5.68 7.36
N GLY A 64 -9.68 5.19 6.47
CA GLY A 64 -10.82 5.95 5.98
C GLY A 64 -11.79 6.35 7.08
N LEU A 65 -12.08 5.46 8.04
CA LEU A 65 -12.90 5.77 9.21
C LEU A 65 -12.24 6.82 10.10
N LEU A 66 -10.95 6.65 10.42
CA LEU A 66 -10.21 7.57 11.27
C LEU A 66 -10.12 8.97 10.65
N MET A 67 -9.84 9.05 9.35
CA MET A 67 -9.79 10.33 8.64
C MET A 67 -11.18 10.97 8.49
N GLN A 68 -12.25 10.19 8.40
CA GLN A 68 -13.61 10.70 8.37
C GLN A 68 -14.02 11.34 9.70
N ILE A 69 -13.52 10.81 10.82
CA ILE A 69 -13.78 11.38 12.16
C ILE A 69 -12.98 12.67 12.37
N MET A 70 -11.72 12.71 11.91
CA MET A 70 -10.82 13.85 12.14
C MET A 70 -11.08 15.03 11.21
N ILE A 71 -11.40 14.74 9.96
CA ILE A 71 -11.66 15.75 8.93
C ILE A 71 -13.09 15.55 8.46
N PRO A 72 -14.06 16.28 9.03
CA PRO A 72 -15.44 16.24 8.58
C PRO A 72 -15.51 16.84 7.17
N SER A 73 -15.41 15.97 6.18
CA SER A 73 -15.67 16.27 4.77
C SER A 73 -17.09 15.81 4.42
N VAL A 74 -17.38 15.67 3.12
CA VAL A 74 -18.62 15.02 2.68
C VAL A 74 -18.78 13.68 3.37
N THR A 75 -20.00 13.38 3.80
CA THR A 75 -20.34 12.17 4.52
C THR A 75 -19.82 10.93 3.78
N PHE A 76 -19.01 10.14 4.45
CA PHE A 76 -18.38 8.91 3.95
C PHE A 76 -17.37 9.05 2.79
N LEU A 77 -17.01 10.25 2.34
CA LEU A 77 -16.06 10.42 1.22
C LEU A 77 -14.69 9.82 1.54
N ASN A 78 -14.10 10.16 2.68
CA ASN A 78 -12.79 9.63 3.08
C ASN A 78 -12.84 8.11 3.27
N LEU A 79 -13.92 7.61 3.90
CA LEU A 79 -14.11 6.18 4.07
C LEU A 79 -14.15 5.45 2.71
N ALA A 80 -14.95 5.96 1.77
CA ALA A 80 -15.05 5.39 0.43
C ALA A 80 -13.71 5.47 -0.32
N LEU A 81 -13.04 6.61 -0.30
CA LEU A 81 -11.77 6.81 -0.99
C LEU A 81 -10.70 5.84 -0.50
N TYR A 82 -10.38 5.84 0.78
CA TYR A 82 -9.33 4.97 1.33
C TYR A 82 -9.63 3.48 1.10
N SER A 83 -10.88 3.04 1.29
CA SER A 83 -11.24 1.64 1.12
C SER A 83 -11.27 1.20 -0.34
N LEU A 84 -11.91 1.97 -1.22
CA LEU A 84 -12.05 1.61 -2.63
C LEU A 84 -10.73 1.71 -3.39
N THR A 85 -9.95 2.79 -3.21
CA THR A 85 -8.64 2.92 -3.86
C THR A 85 -7.72 1.78 -3.44
N THR A 86 -7.70 1.43 -2.15
CA THR A 86 -6.93 0.30 -1.63
C THR A 86 -7.37 -1.01 -2.29
N LEU A 87 -8.68 -1.23 -2.41
CA LEU A 87 -9.22 -2.44 -3.04
C LEU A 87 -8.75 -2.53 -4.50
N PHE A 88 -8.98 -1.49 -5.30
CA PHE A 88 -8.59 -1.46 -6.72
C PHE A 88 -7.08 -1.68 -6.90
N CYS A 89 -6.25 -0.93 -6.18
CA CYS A 89 -4.80 -1.08 -6.28
C CYS A 89 -4.31 -2.44 -5.81
N SER A 90 -4.97 -3.05 -4.82
CA SER A 90 -4.60 -4.38 -4.35
C SER A 90 -4.83 -5.48 -5.40
N PHE A 91 -5.79 -5.33 -6.29
CA PHE A 91 -5.96 -6.29 -7.39
C PHE A 91 -4.78 -6.26 -8.38
N ALA A 92 -4.19 -5.09 -8.61
CA ALA A 92 -3.08 -4.93 -9.54
C ALA A 92 -1.72 -5.29 -8.93
N PHE A 93 -1.48 -4.92 -7.66
CA PHE A 93 -0.15 -4.94 -7.06
C PHE A 93 0.06 -5.95 -5.92
N ALA A 94 -0.99 -6.56 -5.38
CA ALA A 94 -0.83 -7.58 -4.34
C ALA A 94 -0.12 -8.83 -4.88
N ASP A 95 0.68 -9.47 -4.01
CA ASP A 95 1.34 -10.72 -4.34
C ASP A 95 0.31 -11.82 -4.66
N LYS A 96 0.64 -12.62 -5.66
CA LYS A 96 -0.17 -13.78 -6.02
C LYS A 96 -0.17 -14.81 -4.89
N PRO A 97 -1.29 -15.50 -4.64
CA PRO A 97 -1.34 -16.59 -3.67
C PRO A 97 -0.40 -17.73 -4.08
N LEU A 98 0.16 -18.42 -3.08
CA LEU A 98 1.13 -19.51 -3.30
C LEU A 98 0.63 -20.57 -4.29
N LYS A 99 -0.66 -20.91 -4.23
CA LYS A 99 -1.29 -21.88 -5.16
C LYS A 99 -1.18 -21.43 -6.62
N THR A 100 -1.37 -20.15 -6.90
CA THR A 100 -1.24 -19.61 -8.27
C THR A 100 0.22 -19.64 -8.74
N LEU A 101 1.17 -19.34 -7.83
CA LEU A 101 2.60 -19.42 -8.15
C LEU A 101 3.06 -20.87 -8.43
N GLU A 102 2.54 -21.84 -7.69
CA GLU A 102 2.79 -23.27 -7.94
C GLU A 102 2.22 -23.70 -9.29
N TYR A 103 0.98 -23.32 -9.61
CA TYR A 103 0.35 -23.59 -10.89
C TYR A 103 1.14 -22.98 -12.06
N GLU A 104 1.52 -21.67 -11.95
CA GLU A 104 2.32 -21.00 -12.99
C GLU A 104 3.70 -21.66 -13.17
N ARG A 105 4.28 -22.23 -12.10
CA ARG A 105 5.53 -22.98 -12.17
C ARG A 105 5.36 -24.30 -12.91
N VAL A 106 4.28 -25.02 -12.64
CA VAL A 106 3.97 -26.31 -13.32
C VAL A 106 3.71 -26.10 -14.81
N VAL A 107 2.98 -25.04 -15.16
CA VAL A 107 2.64 -24.69 -16.56
C VAL A 107 3.80 -23.99 -17.29
N ASN A 108 4.96 -23.81 -16.63
CA ASN A 108 6.15 -23.13 -17.17
C ASN A 108 5.91 -21.71 -17.69
N ARG A 109 4.85 -21.05 -17.20
CA ARG A 109 4.40 -19.73 -17.60
C ARG A 109 4.89 -18.66 -16.60
N GLN A 110 6.18 -18.67 -16.30
CA GLN A 110 6.78 -17.69 -15.39
C GLN A 110 6.83 -16.31 -16.07
N ARG A 111 5.87 -15.44 -15.76
CA ARG A 111 5.99 -14.03 -16.09
C ARG A 111 6.99 -13.37 -15.15
N LYS A 112 7.93 -12.57 -15.71
CA LYS A 112 8.80 -11.71 -14.90
C LYS A 112 7.92 -10.76 -14.07
N GLU A 113 7.85 -11.03 -12.78
CA GLU A 113 7.14 -10.14 -11.86
C GLU A 113 8.03 -8.93 -11.53
N LEU A 114 7.40 -7.77 -11.46
CA LEU A 114 8.07 -6.55 -10.99
C LEU A 114 8.63 -6.79 -9.57
N PRO A 115 9.81 -6.25 -9.25
CA PRO A 115 10.38 -6.39 -7.92
C PRO A 115 9.42 -5.77 -6.88
N ALA A 116 9.31 -6.41 -5.72
CA ALA A 116 8.33 -6.04 -4.70
C ALA A 116 8.46 -4.58 -4.21
N TRP A 117 9.68 -4.01 -4.24
CA TRP A 117 9.88 -2.61 -3.89
C TRP A 117 9.22 -1.67 -4.90
N LEU A 118 9.34 -1.96 -6.20
CA LEU A 118 8.74 -1.15 -7.26
C LEU A 118 7.22 -1.26 -7.23
N ARG A 119 6.67 -2.46 -7.00
CA ARG A 119 5.22 -2.66 -6.85
C ARG A 119 4.65 -1.86 -5.68
N THR A 120 5.39 -1.77 -4.57
CA THR A 120 4.98 -0.97 -3.41
C THR A 120 4.88 0.51 -3.76
N VAL A 121 5.90 1.05 -4.41
CA VAL A 121 5.93 2.47 -4.83
C VAL A 121 4.82 2.76 -5.82
N LEU A 122 4.68 1.93 -6.87
CA LEU A 122 3.62 2.11 -7.87
C LEU A 122 2.22 2.00 -7.27
N CYS A 123 2.01 1.07 -6.33
CA CYS A 123 0.76 0.94 -5.61
C CYS A 123 0.45 2.21 -4.80
N THR A 124 1.42 2.74 -4.08
CA THR A 124 1.28 3.98 -3.30
C THR A 124 0.98 5.16 -4.21
N MET A 125 1.76 5.36 -5.27
CA MET A 125 1.56 6.47 -6.21
C MET A 125 0.20 6.41 -6.90
N LEU A 126 -0.26 5.22 -7.30
CA LEU A 126 -1.57 5.05 -7.91
C LEU A 126 -2.71 5.35 -6.93
N ASN A 127 -2.60 4.89 -5.68
CA ASN A 127 -3.58 5.22 -4.64
C ASN A 127 -3.68 6.73 -4.41
N THR A 128 -2.54 7.41 -4.26
CA THR A 128 -2.49 8.86 -4.07
C THR A 128 -3.01 9.59 -5.31
N LEU A 129 -2.67 9.13 -6.51
CA LEU A 129 -3.17 9.73 -7.76
C LEU A 129 -4.70 9.68 -7.86
N ILE A 130 -5.31 8.53 -7.55
CA ILE A 130 -6.77 8.40 -7.56
C ILE A 130 -7.39 9.32 -6.51
N TYR A 131 -6.79 9.40 -5.33
CA TYR A 131 -7.23 10.30 -4.27
C TYR A 131 -7.23 11.76 -4.73
N GLU A 132 -6.13 12.23 -5.32
CA GLU A 132 -5.98 13.60 -5.82
C GLU A 132 -6.98 13.91 -6.95
N ILE A 133 -7.17 12.98 -7.89
CA ILE A 133 -8.17 13.15 -8.95
C ILE A 133 -9.57 13.36 -8.37
N VAL A 134 -9.96 12.56 -7.38
CA VAL A 134 -11.27 12.70 -6.76
C VAL A 134 -11.38 13.99 -5.96
N GLN A 135 -10.33 14.40 -5.25
CA GLN A 135 -10.30 15.67 -4.52
C GLN A 135 -10.45 16.88 -5.47
N ILE A 136 -9.70 16.89 -6.58
CA ILE A 136 -9.80 17.96 -7.59
C ILE A 136 -11.21 17.97 -8.22
N THR A 137 -11.76 16.80 -8.53
CA THR A 137 -13.12 16.67 -9.06
C THR A 137 -14.14 17.20 -8.05
N TYR A 138 -13.96 16.92 -6.77
CA TYR A 138 -14.83 17.43 -5.71
C TYR A 138 -14.77 18.95 -5.59
N ILE A 139 -13.58 19.55 -5.67
CA ILE A 139 -13.40 21.01 -5.69
C ILE A 139 -14.15 21.63 -6.88
N TYR A 140 -14.04 21.01 -8.06
CA TYR A 140 -14.74 21.46 -9.28
C TYR A 140 -16.26 21.38 -9.12
N LEU A 141 -16.80 20.27 -8.60
CA LEU A 141 -18.23 20.09 -8.37
C LEU A 141 -18.76 21.04 -7.28
N GLY A 142 -17.91 21.45 -6.35
CA GLY A 142 -18.23 22.48 -5.34
C GLY A 142 -18.31 23.91 -5.89
N GLY A 143 -18.18 24.09 -7.21
CA GLY A 143 -18.28 25.39 -7.87
C GLY A 143 -17.01 26.24 -7.83
N SER A 144 -15.90 25.69 -7.34
CA SER A 144 -14.60 26.40 -7.30
C SER A 144 -13.86 26.20 -8.63
N ALA A 145 -13.24 27.27 -9.16
CA ALA A 145 -12.45 27.16 -10.37
C ALA A 145 -11.20 26.33 -10.11
N VAL A 146 -11.01 25.25 -10.88
CA VAL A 146 -9.77 24.47 -10.86
C VAL A 146 -8.68 25.24 -11.56
N THR A 147 -7.63 25.63 -10.83
CA THR A 147 -6.46 26.33 -11.36
C THR A 147 -5.32 25.34 -11.63
N ALA A 148 -4.39 25.74 -12.50
CA ALA A 148 -3.17 24.97 -12.74
C ALA A 148 -2.39 24.68 -11.44
N ALA A 149 -2.49 25.56 -10.46
CA ALA A 149 -1.86 25.37 -9.15
C ALA A 149 -2.43 24.15 -8.38
N HIS A 150 -3.72 23.84 -8.49
CA HIS A 150 -4.30 22.65 -7.88
C HIS A 150 -3.76 21.36 -8.51
N ILE A 151 -3.63 21.34 -9.84
CA ILE A 151 -3.10 20.19 -10.58
C ILE A 151 -1.61 19.97 -10.23
N LEU A 152 -0.82 21.06 -10.21
CA LEU A 152 0.60 20.98 -9.88
C LEU A 152 0.81 20.48 -8.43
N ARG A 153 -0.03 20.93 -7.49
CA ARG A 153 0.00 20.49 -6.11
C ARG A 153 -0.33 18.99 -5.99
N GLY A 154 -1.36 18.50 -6.70
CA GLY A 154 -1.69 17.06 -6.72
C GLY A 154 -0.56 16.20 -7.31
N ILE A 155 0.08 16.66 -8.41
CA ILE A 155 1.25 15.95 -8.97
C ILE A 155 2.40 15.94 -7.97
N ALA A 156 2.67 17.05 -7.29
CA ALA A 156 3.71 17.12 -6.27
C ALA A 156 3.42 16.18 -5.10
N ASP A 157 2.16 16.05 -4.65
CA ASP A 157 1.78 15.11 -3.60
C ASP A 157 2.06 13.65 -4.01
N VAL A 158 1.67 13.26 -5.20
CA VAL A 158 1.95 11.90 -5.72
C VAL A 158 3.45 11.61 -5.74
N VAL A 159 4.27 12.57 -6.20
CA VAL A 159 5.73 12.41 -6.26
C VAL A 159 6.34 12.34 -4.86
N PHE A 160 5.99 13.26 -3.97
CA PHE A 160 6.53 13.27 -2.60
C PHE A 160 6.09 12.06 -1.79
N THR A 161 4.84 11.61 -1.95
CA THR A 161 4.35 10.38 -1.32
C THR A 161 5.09 9.15 -1.86
N GLY A 162 5.40 9.10 -3.16
CA GLY A 162 6.23 8.07 -3.78
C GLY A 162 7.66 8.05 -3.24
N LEU A 163 8.29 9.22 -3.08
CA LEU A 163 9.63 9.36 -2.49
C LEU A 163 9.63 8.94 -1.02
N LEU A 164 8.64 9.36 -0.26
CA LEU A 164 8.46 8.93 1.12
C LEU A 164 8.30 7.41 1.23
N CYS A 165 7.56 6.80 0.30
CA CYS A 165 7.41 5.35 0.22
C CYS A 165 8.76 4.66 -0.03
N LEU A 166 9.62 5.19 -0.90
CA LEU A 166 10.96 4.67 -1.15
C LEU A 166 11.81 4.66 0.12
N LEU A 167 11.76 5.72 0.91
CA LEU A 167 12.51 5.85 2.16
C LEU A 167 11.98 4.88 3.24
N LEU A 168 10.67 4.85 3.44
CA LEU A 168 10.04 4.12 4.53
C LEU A 168 9.86 2.63 4.27
N GLN A 169 9.75 2.20 3.02
CA GLN A 169 9.52 0.79 2.70
C GLN A 169 10.63 -0.14 3.22
N TYR A 170 11.89 0.32 3.23
CA TYR A 170 13.01 -0.50 3.68
C TYR A 170 12.92 -0.86 5.17
N PRO A 171 12.85 0.12 6.11
CA PRO A 171 12.75 -0.18 7.53
C PRO A 171 11.45 -0.90 7.90
N ILE A 172 10.32 -0.52 7.29
CA ILE A 172 9.03 -1.15 7.57
C ILE A 172 9.01 -2.61 7.08
N ARG A 173 9.56 -2.90 5.91
CA ARG A 173 9.65 -4.30 5.42
C ARG A 173 10.55 -5.15 6.29
N ILE A 174 11.65 -4.62 6.84
CA ILE A 174 12.48 -5.34 7.81
C ILE A 174 11.68 -5.63 9.08
N ALA A 175 10.89 -4.69 9.57
CA ALA A 175 10.04 -4.88 10.75
C ALA A 175 8.98 -5.97 10.50
N ILE A 176 8.35 -5.97 9.32
CA ILE A 176 7.30 -6.93 8.94
C ILE A 176 7.87 -8.35 8.72
N LEU A 177 8.89 -8.46 7.87
CA LEU A 177 9.40 -9.76 7.42
C LEU A 177 10.43 -10.34 8.40
N GLY A 178 10.96 -9.54 9.32
CA GLY A 178 12.11 -9.85 10.12
C GLY A 178 13.38 -9.87 9.25
N ARG A 179 14.55 -9.90 9.90
CA ARG A 179 15.82 -10.05 9.22
C ARG A 179 15.75 -11.33 8.37
N ARG A 180 15.85 -11.22 7.05
CA ARG A 180 15.69 -12.34 6.12
C ARG A 180 16.53 -13.53 6.60
N ARG A 181 15.89 -14.56 7.13
CA ARG A 181 16.43 -15.91 6.97
C ARG A 181 16.31 -16.18 5.47
N THR A 182 17.43 -16.32 4.79
CA THR A 182 17.50 -16.85 3.43
C THR A 182 16.51 -17.99 3.32
N ARG A 183 15.48 -17.84 2.48
CA ARG A 183 14.58 -18.96 2.20
C ARG A 183 15.49 -20.10 1.74
N PRO A 184 15.44 -21.28 2.38
CA PRO A 184 16.17 -22.40 1.85
C PRO A 184 15.69 -22.55 0.41
N VAL A 185 16.61 -22.50 -0.53
CA VAL A 185 16.34 -22.86 -1.93
C VAL A 185 15.86 -24.30 -1.86
N LEU A 186 14.56 -24.52 -1.96
CA LEU A 186 13.99 -25.86 -2.10
C LEU A 186 14.61 -26.42 -3.38
N ARG A 187 15.66 -27.23 -3.21
CA ARG A 187 16.20 -28.01 -4.31
C ARG A 187 15.04 -28.83 -4.86
N PRO A 188 14.79 -28.79 -6.17
CA PRO A 188 13.76 -29.66 -6.75
C PRO A 188 14.10 -31.09 -6.33
N ALA A 189 13.13 -31.79 -5.76
CA ALA A 189 13.30 -33.21 -5.47
C ALA A 189 13.67 -33.92 -6.77
N PRO A 190 14.69 -34.77 -6.79
CA PRO A 190 15.03 -35.53 -7.98
C PRO A 190 13.80 -36.34 -8.41
N VAL A 191 13.36 -36.11 -9.63
CA VAL A 191 12.27 -36.92 -10.24
C VAL A 191 12.84 -38.29 -10.45
N VAL A 192 12.57 -39.22 -9.54
CA VAL A 192 12.91 -40.62 -9.70
C VAL A 192 11.91 -41.19 -10.71
N PHE A 193 12.30 -41.25 -11.95
CA PHE A 193 11.58 -42.05 -12.95
C PHE A 193 11.78 -43.52 -12.57
N SER A 194 10.74 -44.15 -11.97
CA SER A 194 10.67 -45.59 -11.85
C SER A 194 10.57 -46.14 -13.28
N LYS A 195 11.65 -46.78 -13.77
CA LYS A 195 11.60 -47.66 -14.95
C LYS A 195 10.93 -48.95 -14.51
N ASN A 196 9.67 -49.12 -14.85
CA ASN A 196 9.05 -50.45 -15.02
C ASN A 196 9.02 -50.80 -16.49
#